data_82a59c7223beaa002d029de9845692b2
#
_entry.id   82a59c7223beaa002d029de9845692b2
#
_cell.length_a   1.000
_cell.length_b   1.000
_cell.length_c   1.000
_cell.angle_alpha   90.00
_cell.angle_beta   90.00
_cell.angle_gamma   90.00
#
_symmetry.space_group_name_H-M   'P 1'
#
loop_
_entity.id
_entity.type
_entity.pdbx_description
1 polymer ?
#
loop_
_entity_poly.entity_id
_entity_poly.type
_entity_poly.pdbx_seq_one_letter_code
_entity_poly.pdbx_strand_id
1 'polypeptide(L)'
;MLKRLKFLARNVNLKDSEKVKEFIASQNYTDGYKDNLIDAYCHFCRFYAIQWVKPKYMREERITKVPKEEDINKIISHAKLKYATAYSVLRDSGMRPVELGMLRVKDFDLETGDVYPTTAKHGAGRVLKLRKATLAMLKQYITDNDLTPMDVLWKTKRVLQNWGRLKVSIAKKLREPHLNQIRLYDLRHFAGSMTYYKTKDIIYTMRFLGHKNIKNTLRYVHLIDFNKDDYHVSVAKTVDDALKLIEQGFEYVKKLME
;
A
#
# COMPACT_ATOMS: atom_id res chain seq x y z
N MET A 1 0.45 7.38 20.95
CA MET A 1 -0.28 7.60 22.18
C MET A 1 0.24 8.83 22.94
N LEU A 2 1.47 8.85 23.45
CA LEU A 2 2.02 9.93 24.29
C LEU A 2 1.91 11.35 23.67
N LYS A 3 2.19 11.52 22.38
CA LYS A 3 2.06 12.82 21.70
C LYS A 3 0.63 13.39 21.76
N ARG A 4 -0.38 12.52 21.66
CA ARG A 4 -1.79 12.91 21.71
C ARG A 4 -2.21 13.31 23.14
N LEU A 5 -1.74 12.58 24.14
CA LEU A 5 -1.97 12.96 25.55
C LEU A 5 -1.29 14.29 25.89
N LYS A 6 -0.05 14.50 25.43
CA LYS A 6 0.63 15.80 25.60
C LYS A 6 -0.12 16.94 24.91
N PHE A 7 -0.72 16.69 23.75
CA PHE A 7 -1.56 17.66 23.07
C PHE A 7 -2.80 17.99 23.89
N LEU A 8 -3.53 17.00 24.39
CA LEU A 8 -4.70 17.22 25.25
C LEU A 8 -4.32 17.96 26.54
N ALA A 9 -3.25 17.53 27.23
CA ALA A 9 -2.78 18.14 28.47
C ALA A 9 -2.39 19.63 28.35
N ARG A 10 -2.01 20.08 27.16
CA ARG A 10 -1.69 21.50 26.90
C ARG A 10 -2.92 22.38 26.75
N ASN A 11 -4.08 21.78 26.46
CA ASN A 11 -5.29 22.51 26.12
C ASN A 11 -6.40 22.34 27.16
N VAL A 12 -6.37 21.27 27.94
CA VAL A 12 -7.43 20.94 28.89
C VAL A 12 -6.90 20.14 30.08
N ASN A 13 -7.51 20.30 31.25
CA ASN A 13 -7.20 19.47 32.42
C ASN A 13 -7.65 18.02 32.17
N LEU A 14 -6.70 17.09 32.12
CA LEU A 14 -6.98 15.68 31.84
C LEU A 14 -7.75 14.96 32.96
N LYS A 15 -7.83 15.54 34.17
CA LYS A 15 -8.64 14.99 35.27
C LYS A 15 -10.13 15.26 35.12
N ASP A 16 -10.50 16.25 34.30
CA ASP A 16 -11.88 16.64 34.02
C ASP A 16 -12.34 16.00 32.72
N SER A 17 -12.99 14.85 32.82
CA SER A 17 -13.38 14.05 31.64
C SER A 17 -14.40 14.76 30.76
N GLU A 18 -15.31 15.56 31.31
CA GLU A 18 -16.30 16.29 30.53
C GLU A 18 -15.65 17.41 29.71
N LYS A 19 -14.74 18.19 30.32
CA LYS A 19 -14.00 19.23 29.59
C LYS A 19 -13.14 18.63 28.45
N VAL A 20 -12.53 17.46 28.67
CA VAL A 20 -11.79 16.76 27.60
C VAL A 20 -12.73 16.39 26.46
N LYS A 21 -13.92 15.90 26.74
CA LYS A 21 -14.94 15.52 25.77
C LYS A 21 -15.42 16.73 24.95
N GLU A 22 -15.77 17.82 25.62
CA GLU A 22 -16.16 19.08 24.99
C GLU A 22 -15.04 19.65 24.11
N PHE A 23 -13.81 19.67 24.63
CA PHE A 23 -12.65 20.11 23.85
C PHE A 23 -12.46 19.29 22.57
N ILE A 24 -12.50 17.94 22.64
CA ILE A 24 -12.37 17.09 21.45
C ILE A 24 -13.53 17.33 20.48
N ALA A 25 -14.77 17.50 21.00
CA ALA A 25 -15.94 17.76 20.18
C ALA A 25 -15.85 19.09 19.41
N SER A 26 -15.39 20.16 20.08
CA SER A 26 -15.28 21.51 19.50
C SER A 26 -14.20 21.64 18.42
N GLN A 27 -13.24 20.71 18.36
CA GLN A 27 -12.17 20.81 17.37
C GLN A 27 -12.64 20.48 15.95
N ASN A 28 -12.21 21.28 14.98
CA ASN A 28 -12.45 21.02 13.55
C ASN A 28 -11.49 19.93 13.00
N TYR A 29 -11.56 18.73 13.58
CA TYR A 29 -10.81 17.58 13.16
C TYR A 29 -11.73 16.52 12.52
N THR A 30 -11.15 15.67 11.67
CA THR A 30 -11.87 14.49 11.16
C THR A 30 -12.24 13.54 12.30
N ASP A 31 -13.36 12.86 12.21
CA ASP A 31 -13.85 11.91 13.20
C ASP A 31 -12.80 10.83 13.53
N GLY A 32 -12.06 10.36 12.50
CA GLY A 32 -10.97 9.42 12.70
C GLY A 32 -9.82 9.98 13.56
N TYR A 33 -9.57 11.31 13.54
CA TYR A 33 -8.56 11.92 14.41
C TYR A 33 -9.12 12.15 15.82
N LYS A 34 -10.39 12.55 15.95
CA LYS A 34 -11.09 12.64 17.24
C LYS A 34 -11.08 11.30 17.96
N ASP A 35 -11.41 10.19 17.28
CA ASP A 35 -11.29 8.84 17.81
C ASP A 35 -9.88 8.51 18.32
N ASN A 36 -8.86 8.92 17.58
CA ASN A 36 -7.48 8.70 17.99
C ASN A 36 -7.10 9.49 19.27
N LEU A 37 -7.68 10.68 19.50
CA LEU A 37 -7.52 11.43 20.73
C LEU A 37 -8.24 10.76 21.89
N ILE A 38 -9.47 10.30 21.65
CA ILE A 38 -10.29 9.56 22.61
C ILE A 38 -9.57 8.27 23.03
N ASP A 39 -9.06 7.47 22.10
CA ASP A 39 -8.34 6.24 22.42
C ASP A 39 -7.12 6.52 23.30
N ALA A 40 -6.36 7.60 22.99
CA ALA A 40 -5.26 8.00 23.85
C ALA A 40 -5.73 8.39 25.25
N TYR A 41 -6.84 9.13 25.35
CA TYR A 41 -7.41 9.55 26.61
C TYR A 41 -8.00 8.38 27.41
N CYS A 42 -8.63 7.39 26.77
CA CYS A 42 -9.07 6.15 27.42
C CYS A 42 -7.94 5.42 28.17
N HIS A 43 -6.72 5.42 27.62
CA HIS A 43 -5.57 4.84 28.32
C HIS A 43 -5.19 5.64 29.58
N PHE A 44 -5.29 6.98 29.51
CA PHE A 44 -5.06 7.84 30.66
C PHE A 44 -6.12 7.61 31.75
N CYS A 45 -7.41 7.58 31.39
CA CYS A 45 -8.51 7.31 32.30
C CYS A 45 -8.37 5.97 33.03
N ARG A 46 -7.99 4.91 32.28
CA ARG A 46 -7.75 3.59 32.89
C ARG A 46 -6.62 3.60 33.92
N PHE A 47 -5.54 4.34 33.61
CA PHE A 47 -4.38 4.42 34.52
C PHE A 47 -4.69 5.19 35.82
N TYR A 48 -5.50 6.25 35.73
CA TYR A 48 -5.85 7.09 36.90
C TYR A 48 -7.22 6.75 37.47
N ALA A 49 -7.86 5.64 37.07
CA ALA A 49 -9.20 5.24 37.51
C ALA A 49 -10.28 6.36 37.37
N ILE A 50 -10.16 7.19 36.33
CA ILE A 50 -11.14 8.25 36.05
C ILE A 50 -12.35 7.63 35.34
N GLN A 51 -13.55 7.89 35.85
CA GLN A 51 -14.78 7.50 35.16
C GLN A 51 -14.92 8.26 33.85
N TRP A 52 -15.14 7.51 32.75
CA TRP A 52 -15.17 8.07 31.41
C TRP A 52 -16.14 7.29 30.50
N VAL A 53 -17.12 7.99 29.99
CA VAL A 53 -18.00 7.46 28.95
C VAL A 53 -17.45 7.84 27.58
N LYS A 54 -16.88 6.85 26.88
CA LYS A 54 -16.25 7.06 25.58
C LYS A 54 -17.27 7.56 24.55
N PRO A 55 -17.12 8.77 23.98
CA PRO A 55 -17.97 9.22 22.89
C PRO A 55 -17.67 8.42 21.61
N LYS A 56 -18.67 8.24 20.77
CA LYS A 56 -18.56 7.56 19.48
C LYS A 56 -18.58 8.60 18.36
N TYR A 57 -17.64 8.50 17.44
CA TYR A 57 -17.63 9.24 16.18
C TYR A 57 -17.79 8.28 15.01
N MET A 58 -18.59 8.66 14.03
CA MET A 58 -18.82 7.85 12.82
C MET A 58 -17.74 8.18 11.80
N ARG A 59 -16.85 7.23 11.55
CA ARG A 59 -15.83 7.39 10.49
C ARG A 59 -16.48 7.20 9.14
N GLU A 60 -16.41 8.21 8.30
CA GLU A 60 -16.73 8.02 6.88
C GLU A 60 -15.74 7.05 6.24
N GLU A 61 -16.26 6.00 5.63
CA GLU A 61 -15.44 5.13 4.77
C GLU A 61 -15.14 5.85 3.46
N ARG A 62 -13.90 6.26 3.30
CA ARG A 62 -13.44 6.86 2.05
C ARG A 62 -12.92 5.79 1.12
N ILE A 63 -13.49 5.71 -0.07
CA ILE A 63 -12.96 4.87 -1.14
C ILE A 63 -11.54 5.33 -1.47
N THR A 64 -10.58 4.42 -1.37
CA THR A 64 -9.19 4.70 -1.70
C THR A 64 -9.02 4.71 -3.21
N LYS A 65 -8.62 5.84 -3.78
CA LYS A 65 -8.25 5.87 -5.22
C LYS A 65 -6.99 5.06 -5.44
N VAL A 66 -7.05 4.10 -6.35
CA VAL A 66 -5.89 3.33 -6.81
C VAL A 66 -5.28 4.08 -8.01
N PRO A 67 -3.98 4.42 -7.96
CA PRO A 67 -3.34 5.07 -9.10
C PRO A 67 -3.20 4.08 -10.27
N LYS A 68 -3.20 4.59 -11.50
CA LYS A 68 -2.91 3.80 -12.68
C LYS A 68 -1.42 3.40 -12.69
N GLU A 69 -1.12 2.24 -13.25
CA GLU A 69 0.28 1.77 -13.36
C GLU A 69 1.13 2.73 -14.17
N GLU A 70 0.58 3.31 -15.22
CA GLU A 70 1.24 4.32 -16.05
C GLU A 70 1.68 5.54 -15.24
N ASP A 71 0.82 6.06 -14.36
CA ASP A 71 1.12 7.22 -13.53
C ASP A 71 2.23 6.92 -12.52
N ILE A 72 2.19 5.71 -11.92
CA ILE A 72 3.28 5.23 -11.04
C ILE A 72 4.58 5.15 -11.82
N ASN A 73 4.56 4.56 -13.02
CA ASN A 73 5.74 4.38 -13.85
C ASN A 73 6.30 5.72 -14.36
N LYS A 74 5.45 6.71 -14.68
CA LYS A 74 5.89 8.08 -14.98
C LYS A 74 6.74 8.68 -13.86
N ILE A 75 6.30 8.51 -12.61
CA ILE A 75 7.08 9.02 -11.46
C ILE A 75 8.38 8.23 -11.29
N ILE A 76 8.32 6.89 -11.38
CA ILE A 76 9.48 6.02 -11.17
C ILE A 76 10.56 6.28 -12.22
N SER A 77 10.21 6.46 -13.49
CA SER A 77 11.16 6.66 -14.59
C SER A 77 12.01 7.93 -14.46
N HIS A 78 11.55 8.90 -13.68
CA HIS A 78 12.31 10.12 -13.42
C HIS A 78 13.13 10.08 -12.13
N ALA A 79 13.12 8.97 -11.41
CA ALA A 79 13.90 8.79 -10.18
C ALA A 79 15.33 8.31 -10.49
N LYS A 80 16.29 8.68 -9.62
CA LYS A 80 17.64 8.07 -9.64
C LYS A 80 17.54 6.60 -9.31
N LEU A 81 18.41 5.75 -9.85
CA LEU A 81 18.40 4.28 -9.73
C LEU A 81 18.06 3.80 -8.30
N LYS A 82 18.72 4.31 -7.28
CA LYS A 82 18.44 3.99 -5.87
C LYS A 82 16.96 4.09 -5.49
N TYR A 83 16.31 5.19 -5.88
CA TYR A 83 14.91 5.44 -5.53
C TYR A 83 13.94 4.78 -6.50
N ALA A 84 14.29 4.74 -7.79
CA ALA A 84 13.53 4.00 -8.79
C ALA A 84 13.41 2.52 -8.39
N THR A 85 14.51 1.89 -7.96
CA THR A 85 14.51 0.52 -7.43
C THR A 85 13.63 0.38 -6.20
N ALA A 86 13.74 1.30 -5.22
CA ALA A 86 12.90 1.29 -4.01
C ALA A 86 11.40 1.35 -4.34
N TYR A 87 11.02 2.21 -5.27
CA TYR A 87 9.62 2.38 -5.68
C TYR A 87 9.11 1.18 -6.49
N SER A 88 9.93 0.62 -7.36
CA SER A 88 9.61 -0.59 -8.12
C SER A 88 9.42 -1.79 -7.18
N VAL A 89 10.28 -1.96 -6.17
CA VAL A 89 10.12 -2.98 -5.14
C VAL A 89 8.78 -2.80 -4.40
N LEU A 90 8.44 -1.58 -3.99
CA LEU A 90 7.14 -1.30 -3.33
C LEU A 90 5.94 -1.58 -4.25
N ARG A 91 6.03 -1.21 -5.53
CA ARG A 91 4.97 -1.43 -6.53
C ARG A 91 4.72 -2.91 -6.76
N ASP A 92 5.79 -3.71 -6.89
CA ASP A 92 5.69 -5.13 -7.21
C ASP A 92 5.28 -5.97 -6.01
N SER A 93 5.84 -5.67 -4.84
CA SER A 93 5.67 -6.46 -3.62
C SER A 93 4.48 -6.05 -2.74
N GLY A 94 3.95 -4.85 -2.93
CA GLY A 94 2.89 -4.32 -2.06
C GLY A 94 3.28 -4.19 -0.58
N MET A 95 4.57 -4.31 -0.23
CA MET A 95 5.01 -4.17 1.16
C MET A 95 4.80 -2.75 1.70
N ARG A 96 4.81 -2.62 3.02
CA ARG A 96 4.70 -1.29 3.65
C ARG A 96 6.03 -0.53 3.49
N PRO A 97 6.02 0.80 3.30
CA PRO A 97 7.25 1.57 3.24
C PRO A 97 8.19 1.39 4.45
N VAL A 98 7.64 1.07 5.62
CA VAL A 98 8.46 0.78 6.81
C VAL A 98 9.17 -0.57 6.69
N GLU A 99 8.55 -1.57 6.08
CA GLU A 99 9.14 -2.89 5.80
C GLU A 99 10.30 -2.75 4.81
N LEU A 100 10.12 -1.94 3.74
CA LEU A 100 11.19 -1.62 2.80
C LEU A 100 12.44 -1.06 3.50
N GLY A 101 12.27 -0.17 4.47
CA GLY A 101 13.39 0.44 5.20
C GLY A 101 14.09 -0.49 6.20
N MET A 102 13.60 -1.71 6.37
CA MET A 102 14.22 -2.76 7.18
C MET A 102 14.97 -3.79 6.35
N LEU A 103 14.77 -3.79 5.01
CA LEU A 103 15.37 -4.76 4.11
C LEU A 103 16.90 -4.56 3.99
N ARG A 104 17.56 -5.71 4.05
CA ARG A 104 18.98 -5.86 3.73
C ARG A 104 19.15 -6.60 2.41
N VAL A 105 20.34 -6.57 1.83
CA VAL A 105 20.62 -7.31 0.58
C VAL A 105 20.32 -8.81 0.75
N LYS A 106 20.67 -9.41 1.88
CA LYS A 106 20.42 -10.83 2.19
C LYS A 106 18.94 -11.23 2.23
N ASP A 107 18.03 -10.27 2.34
CA ASP A 107 16.59 -10.55 2.38
C ASP A 107 16.01 -10.75 0.97
N PHE A 108 16.86 -10.69 -0.06
CA PHE A 108 16.51 -10.93 -1.45
C PHE A 108 17.24 -12.17 -1.98
N ASP A 109 16.50 -13.05 -2.61
CA ASP A 109 17.08 -14.03 -3.52
C ASP A 109 17.28 -13.33 -4.87
N LEU A 110 18.54 -13.06 -5.19
CA LEU A 110 18.90 -12.35 -6.43
C LEU A 110 18.77 -13.22 -7.69
N GLU A 111 18.63 -14.53 -7.57
CA GLU A 111 18.43 -15.44 -8.71
C GLU A 111 16.94 -15.54 -9.04
N THR A 112 16.12 -15.87 -8.05
CA THR A 112 14.69 -16.08 -8.21
C THR A 112 13.88 -14.78 -8.17
N GLY A 113 14.37 -13.72 -7.53
CA GLY A 113 13.67 -12.46 -7.29
C GLY A 113 12.69 -12.53 -6.12
N ASP A 114 12.84 -13.53 -5.25
CA ASP A 114 12.05 -13.62 -4.03
C ASP A 114 12.53 -12.67 -2.96
N VAL A 115 11.61 -12.13 -2.17
CA VAL A 115 11.89 -11.18 -1.09
C VAL A 115 11.26 -11.69 0.20
N TYR A 116 12.02 -11.66 1.28
CA TYR A 116 11.65 -12.14 2.61
C TYR A 116 11.58 -10.97 3.60
N PRO A 117 10.53 -10.13 3.56
CA PRO A 117 10.48 -8.93 4.39
C PRO A 117 10.23 -9.27 5.86
N THR A 118 10.96 -8.62 6.74
CA THR A 118 10.59 -8.56 8.17
C THR A 118 9.28 -7.82 8.32
N THR A 119 8.29 -8.47 8.91
CA THR A 119 6.94 -7.91 9.01
C THR A 119 6.84 -6.80 10.04
N ALA A 120 6.24 -5.66 9.65
CA ALA A 120 5.92 -4.58 10.55
C ALA A 120 4.52 -4.71 11.14
N LYS A 121 4.29 -4.15 12.32
CA LYS A 121 2.98 -4.06 12.97
C LYS A 121 2.29 -5.42 13.15
N HIS A 122 3.03 -6.44 13.53
CA HIS A 122 2.52 -7.80 13.74
C HIS A 122 1.81 -8.40 12.50
N GLY A 123 2.24 -8.05 11.30
CA GLY A 123 1.76 -8.66 10.05
C GLY A 123 2.09 -10.17 9.99
N ALA A 124 1.50 -10.88 9.03
CA ALA A 124 1.87 -12.26 8.72
C ALA A 124 3.17 -12.28 7.89
N GLY A 125 4.05 -13.25 8.18
CA GLY A 125 5.22 -13.54 7.35
C GLY A 125 4.77 -13.95 5.94
N ARG A 126 5.56 -13.58 4.94
CA ARG A 126 5.25 -13.88 3.54
C ARG A 126 6.49 -13.79 2.67
N VAL A 127 6.46 -14.51 1.56
CA VAL A 127 7.43 -14.39 0.48
C VAL A 127 6.77 -13.58 -0.63
N LEU A 128 7.51 -12.65 -1.22
CA LEU A 128 7.05 -11.76 -2.27
C LEU A 128 7.95 -11.90 -3.49
N LYS A 129 7.39 -11.72 -4.69
CA LYS A 129 8.12 -11.88 -5.96
C LYS A 129 8.29 -10.53 -6.64
N LEU A 130 9.49 -10.22 -7.09
CA LEU A 130 9.78 -9.05 -7.90
C LEU A 130 9.63 -9.38 -9.39
N ARG A 131 9.23 -8.39 -10.17
CA ARG A 131 9.30 -8.45 -11.64
C ARG A 131 10.76 -8.52 -12.09
N LYS A 132 11.04 -9.19 -13.21
CA LYS A 132 12.41 -9.31 -13.76
C LYS A 132 13.12 -7.96 -13.92
N ALA A 133 12.40 -6.94 -14.41
CA ALA A 133 12.96 -5.60 -14.55
C ALA A 133 13.36 -4.97 -13.21
N THR A 134 12.55 -5.14 -12.16
CA THR A 134 12.86 -4.64 -10.82
C THR A 134 14.06 -5.37 -10.21
N LEU A 135 14.15 -6.68 -10.43
CA LEU A 135 15.28 -7.48 -10.00
C LEU A 135 16.58 -7.02 -10.69
N ALA A 136 16.54 -6.75 -12.00
CA ALA A 136 17.69 -6.21 -12.74
C ALA A 136 18.16 -4.86 -12.17
N MET A 137 17.22 -3.93 -11.90
CA MET A 137 17.52 -2.65 -11.27
C MET A 137 18.13 -2.83 -9.86
N LEU A 138 17.66 -3.82 -9.10
CA LEU A 138 18.18 -4.12 -7.77
C LEU A 138 19.61 -4.63 -7.84
N LYS A 139 19.89 -5.58 -8.73
CA LYS A 139 21.25 -6.10 -8.97
C LYS A 139 22.19 -4.97 -9.36
N GLN A 140 21.80 -4.13 -10.32
CA GLN A 140 22.59 -2.97 -10.73
C GLN A 140 22.86 -2.04 -9.55
N TYR A 141 21.83 -1.70 -8.75
CA TYR A 141 21.99 -0.83 -7.59
C TYR A 141 22.92 -1.40 -6.53
N ILE A 142 22.89 -2.72 -6.29
CA ILE A 142 23.79 -3.42 -5.35
C ILE A 142 25.22 -3.34 -5.86
N THR A 143 25.45 -3.66 -7.14
CA THR A 143 26.77 -3.65 -7.77
C THR A 143 27.38 -2.24 -7.82
N ASP A 144 26.61 -1.24 -8.27
CA ASP A 144 27.09 0.15 -8.39
C ASP A 144 27.48 0.79 -7.03
N ASN A 145 27.07 0.20 -5.93
CA ASN A 145 27.34 0.74 -4.58
C ASN A 145 28.12 -0.23 -3.69
N ASP A 146 28.66 -1.33 -4.24
CA ASP A 146 29.43 -2.35 -3.53
C ASP A 146 28.76 -2.84 -2.25
N LEU A 147 27.44 -3.05 -2.30
CA LEU A 147 26.64 -3.39 -1.12
C LEU A 147 26.86 -4.84 -0.72
N THR A 148 27.15 -5.05 0.58
CA THR A 148 27.29 -6.37 1.20
C THR A 148 25.93 -6.96 1.62
N PRO A 149 25.85 -8.28 1.88
CA PRO A 149 24.60 -8.92 2.31
C PRO A 149 23.95 -8.30 3.55
N MET A 150 24.74 -7.66 4.43
CA MET A 150 24.26 -7.06 5.67
C MET A 150 23.86 -5.60 5.55
N ASP A 151 24.11 -4.98 4.41
CA ASP A 151 23.78 -3.56 4.22
C ASP A 151 22.28 -3.34 4.09
N VAL A 152 21.80 -2.27 4.72
CA VAL A 152 20.43 -1.78 4.59
C VAL A 152 20.30 -0.95 3.32
N LEU A 153 19.45 -1.39 2.40
CA LEU A 153 19.30 -0.78 1.07
C LEU A 153 18.75 0.65 1.13
N TRP A 154 17.72 0.86 1.95
CA TRP A 154 17.02 2.15 1.99
C TRP A 154 16.64 2.56 3.41
N LYS A 155 16.59 3.87 3.63
CA LYS A 155 16.04 4.47 4.86
C LYS A 155 14.62 4.99 4.57
N THR A 156 13.60 4.44 5.23
CA THR A 156 12.17 4.79 5.02
C THR A 156 11.93 6.30 4.92
N LYS A 157 12.49 7.09 5.86
CA LYS A 157 12.33 8.55 5.88
C LYS A 157 12.85 9.20 4.59
N ARG A 158 13.99 8.75 4.07
CA ARG A 158 14.59 9.28 2.84
C ARG A 158 13.76 8.93 1.61
N VAL A 159 13.26 7.70 1.54
CA VAL A 159 12.38 7.24 0.45
C VAL A 159 11.08 8.05 0.42
N LEU A 160 10.43 8.25 1.57
CA LEU A 160 9.23 9.08 1.69
C LEU A 160 9.47 10.54 1.27
N GLN A 161 10.56 11.14 1.75
CA GLN A 161 10.92 12.52 1.41
C GLN A 161 11.22 12.69 -0.09
N ASN A 162 11.95 11.73 -0.68
CA ASN A 162 12.27 11.77 -2.10
C ASN A 162 11.00 11.62 -2.95
N TRP A 163 10.12 10.67 -2.63
CA TRP A 163 8.83 10.52 -3.32
C TRP A 163 8.03 11.81 -3.30
N GLY A 164 7.92 12.44 -2.12
CA GLY A 164 7.18 13.69 -1.97
C GLY A 164 7.68 14.81 -2.86
N ARG A 165 9.02 14.98 -2.97
CA ARG A 165 9.64 15.99 -3.83
C ARG A 165 9.52 15.64 -5.32
N LEU A 166 9.79 14.37 -5.65
CA LEU A 166 9.80 13.89 -7.02
C LEU A 166 8.43 14.05 -7.68
N LYS A 167 7.36 13.55 -7.04
CA LYS A 167 6.01 13.62 -7.61
C LYS A 167 5.55 15.06 -7.88
N VAL A 168 5.89 16.02 -7.00
CA VAL A 168 5.58 17.45 -7.19
C VAL A 168 6.33 17.98 -8.41
N SER A 169 7.64 17.68 -8.51
CA SER A 169 8.46 18.10 -9.64
C SER A 169 7.95 17.53 -10.97
N ILE A 170 7.59 16.25 -11.00
CA ILE A 170 7.11 15.56 -12.20
C ILE A 170 5.71 16.04 -12.59
N ALA A 171 4.80 16.21 -11.63
CA ALA A 171 3.48 16.76 -11.88
C ALA A 171 3.54 18.14 -12.55
N LYS A 172 4.48 18.98 -12.11
CA LYS A 172 4.74 20.29 -12.72
C LYS A 172 5.36 20.16 -14.11
N LYS A 173 6.40 19.32 -14.25
CA LYS A 173 7.13 19.11 -15.52
C LYS A 173 6.22 18.60 -16.63
N LEU A 174 5.38 17.61 -16.32
CA LEU A 174 4.48 16.96 -17.27
C LEU A 174 3.13 17.69 -17.41
N ARG A 175 2.88 18.74 -16.61
CA ARG A 175 1.58 19.43 -16.51
C ARG A 175 0.42 18.49 -16.14
N GLU A 176 0.71 17.48 -15.32
CA GLU A 176 -0.23 16.47 -14.84
C GLU A 176 -0.42 16.58 -13.32
N PRO A 177 -1.27 17.50 -12.82
CA PRO A 177 -1.39 17.78 -11.39
C PRO A 177 -1.91 16.60 -10.56
N HIS A 178 -2.62 15.64 -11.18
CA HIS A 178 -3.11 14.43 -10.51
C HIS A 178 -1.98 13.56 -9.97
N LEU A 179 -0.79 13.56 -10.59
CA LEU A 179 0.39 12.82 -10.11
C LEU A 179 0.80 13.24 -8.70
N ASN A 180 0.60 14.51 -8.34
CA ASN A 180 0.90 15.01 -7.00
C ASN A 180 0.01 14.40 -5.90
N GLN A 181 -1.13 13.82 -6.24
CA GLN A 181 -2.03 13.18 -5.29
C GLN A 181 -1.56 11.78 -4.90
N ILE A 182 -0.67 11.14 -5.69
CA ILE A 182 -0.21 9.77 -5.46
C ILE A 182 0.74 9.74 -4.26
N ARG A 183 0.34 9.06 -3.20
CA ARG A 183 1.16 8.84 -2.00
C ARG A 183 2.03 7.60 -2.19
N LEU A 184 3.18 7.53 -1.54
CA LEU A 184 4.02 6.32 -1.59
C LEU A 184 3.26 5.07 -1.10
N TYR A 185 2.36 5.21 -0.16
CA TYR A 185 1.53 4.11 0.33
C TYR A 185 0.52 3.61 -0.71
N ASP A 186 0.17 4.41 -1.70
CA ASP A 186 -0.77 4.03 -2.74
C ASP A 186 -0.19 2.98 -3.71
N LEU A 187 1.15 2.82 -3.75
CA LEU A 187 1.80 1.69 -4.44
C LEU A 187 1.36 0.35 -3.85
N ARG A 188 1.15 0.28 -2.52
CA ARG A 188 0.61 -0.91 -1.87
C ARG A 188 -0.87 -1.12 -2.22
N HIS A 189 -1.65 -0.04 -2.31
CA HIS A 189 -3.04 -0.14 -2.77
C HIS A 189 -3.09 -0.65 -4.21
N PHE A 190 -2.23 -0.12 -5.09
CA PHE A 190 -2.08 -0.61 -6.45
C PHE A 190 -1.73 -2.11 -6.48
N ALA A 191 -0.68 -2.53 -5.77
CA ALA A 191 -0.26 -3.93 -5.75
C ALA A 191 -1.38 -4.86 -5.24
N GLY A 192 -2.09 -4.48 -4.17
CA GLY A 192 -3.19 -5.25 -3.62
C GLY A 192 -4.37 -5.36 -4.58
N SER A 193 -4.75 -4.25 -5.23
CA SER A 193 -5.81 -4.24 -6.25
C SER A 193 -5.44 -5.10 -7.46
N MET A 194 -4.22 -4.96 -7.98
CA MET A 194 -3.76 -5.75 -9.13
C MET A 194 -3.63 -7.23 -8.81
N THR A 195 -3.23 -7.59 -7.58
CA THR A 195 -3.19 -8.99 -7.14
C THR A 195 -4.61 -9.57 -7.10
N TYR A 196 -5.56 -8.86 -6.51
CA TYR A 196 -6.95 -9.29 -6.49
C TYR A 196 -7.56 -9.35 -7.90
N TYR A 197 -7.28 -8.36 -8.74
CA TYR A 197 -7.73 -8.34 -10.13
C TYR A 197 -7.30 -9.60 -10.89
N LYS A 198 -6.03 -9.98 -10.78
CA LYS A 198 -5.44 -11.12 -11.49
C LYS A 198 -5.89 -12.47 -10.92
N THR A 199 -6.02 -12.58 -9.61
CA THR A 199 -6.29 -13.88 -8.96
C THR A 199 -7.75 -14.11 -8.66
N LYS A 200 -8.55 -13.03 -8.56
CA LYS A 200 -9.92 -13.01 -8.05
C LYS A 200 -10.05 -13.68 -6.66
N ASP A 201 -8.92 -13.93 -5.99
CA ASP A 201 -8.82 -14.59 -4.69
C ASP A 201 -8.46 -13.58 -3.60
N ILE A 202 -9.44 -13.32 -2.71
CA ILE A 202 -9.27 -12.39 -1.59
C ILE A 202 -8.34 -12.95 -0.50
N ILE A 203 -8.30 -14.27 -0.32
CA ILE A 203 -7.44 -14.93 0.66
C ILE A 203 -5.99 -14.88 0.18
N TYR A 204 -5.74 -15.15 -1.09
CA TYR A 204 -4.42 -14.95 -1.70
C TYR A 204 -3.95 -13.50 -1.54
N THR A 205 -4.81 -12.53 -1.87
CA THR A 205 -4.50 -11.09 -1.72
C THR A 205 -4.22 -10.71 -0.27
N MET A 206 -4.97 -11.28 0.68
CA MET A 206 -4.74 -11.09 2.11
C MET A 206 -3.35 -11.58 2.52
N ARG A 207 -2.96 -12.77 2.07
CA ARG A 207 -1.63 -13.37 2.33
C ARG A 207 -0.52 -12.57 1.68
N PHE A 208 -0.68 -12.19 0.41
CA PHE A 208 0.26 -11.33 -0.33
C PHE A 208 0.53 -10.02 0.40
N LEU A 209 -0.51 -9.35 0.90
CA LEU A 209 -0.37 -8.11 1.66
C LEU A 209 0.10 -8.33 3.11
N GLY A 210 0.08 -9.55 3.64
CA GLY A 210 0.39 -9.85 5.03
C GLY A 210 -0.63 -9.24 6.01
N HIS A 211 -1.91 -9.27 5.65
CA HIS A 211 -3.01 -8.90 6.53
C HIS A 211 -3.41 -10.10 7.39
N LYS A 212 -3.62 -9.89 8.70
CA LYS A 212 -4.19 -10.91 9.61
C LYS A 212 -5.72 -10.90 9.65
N ASN A 213 -6.33 -9.78 9.25
CA ASN A 213 -7.77 -9.62 9.24
C ASN A 213 -8.24 -9.33 7.81
N ILE A 214 -9.16 -10.15 7.32
CA ILE A 214 -9.72 -10.07 5.97
C ILE A 214 -10.42 -8.72 5.72
N LYS A 215 -11.02 -8.11 6.74
CA LYS A 215 -11.66 -6.79 6.65
C LYS A 215 -10.71 -5.71 6.08
N ASN A 216 -9.40 -5.83 6.36
CA ASN A 216 -8.40 -4.92 5.80
C ASN A 216 -8.16 -5.13 4.30
N THR A 217 -8.57 -6.28 3.75
CA THR A 217 -8.38 -6.65 2.34
C THR A 217 -9.65 -6.42 1.54
N LEU A 218 -10.83 -6.52 2.14
CA LEU A 218 -12.12 -6.35 1.46
C LEU A 218 -12.23 -5.02 0.69
N ARG A 219 -11.54 -3.98 1.15
CA ARG A 219 -11.48 -2.69 0.44
C ARG A 219 -10.98 -2.81 -1.01
N TYR A 220 -10.21 -3.84 -1.35
CA TYR A 220 -9.69 -4.04 -2.71
C TYR A 220 -10.72 -4.66 -3.64
N VAL A 221 -11.74 -5.33 -3.11
CA VAL A 221 -12.84 -5.91 -3.90
C VAL A 221 -13.65 -4.81 -4.59
N HIS A 222 -13.89 -3.69 -3.88
CA HIS A 222 -14.70 -2.58 -4.38
C HIS A 222 -13.94 -1.62 -5.30
N LEU A 223 -12.62 -1.78 -5.45
CA LEU A 223 -11.78 -0.86 -6.23
C LEU A 223 -11.64 -1.28 -7.69
N ILE A 224 -12.14 -2.46 -8.04
CA ILE A 224 -12.08 -3.01 -9.39
C ILE A 224 -13.49 -2.97 -9.97
N ASP A 225 -13.65 -2.16 -10.99
CA ASP A 225 -14.88 -2.15 -11.79
C ASP A 225 -14.82 -3.32 -12.77
N PHE A 226 -15.50 -4.41 -12.43
CA PHE A 226 -15.54 -5.63 -13.26
C PHE A 226 -16.22 -5.40 -14.61
N ASN A 227 -16.93 -4.29 -14.80
CA ASN A 227 -17.62 -3.95 -16.03
C ASN A 227 -16.71 -3.33 -17.12
N LYS A 228 -15.41 -3.11 -16.78
CA LYS A 228 -14.40 -2.59 -17.72
C LYS A 228 -13.35 -3.63 -18.11
N ASP A 229 -13.64 -4.90 -17.93
CA ASP A 229 -12.81 -5.93 -18.56
C ASP A 229 -13.06 -5.82 -20.06
N ASP A 230 -12.10 -5.30 -20.80
CA ASP A 230 -12.02 -5.47 -22.23
C ASP A 230 -11.85 -6.98 -22.48
N TYR A 231 -12.97 -7.66 -22.69
CA TYR A 231 -12.94 -9.04 -23.15
C TYR A 231 -12.34 -9.03 -24.56
N HIS A 232 -11.12 -9.46 -24.70
CA HIS A 232 -10.56 -9.78 -25.99
C HIS A 232 -11.22 -11.07 -26.46
N VAL A 233 -12.17 -10.95 -27.36
CA VAL A 233 -12.82 -12.09 -28.00
C VAL A 233 -12.02 -12.45 -29.23
N SER A 234 -11.59 -13.70 -29.32
CA SER A 234 -10.97 -14.27 -30.50
C SER A 234 -11.76 -15.49 -30.98
N VAL A 235 -11.95 -15.61 -32.25
CA VAL A 235 -12.73 -16.70 -32.84
C VAL A 235 -11.77 -17.77 -33.34
N ALA A 236 -11.79 -18.95 -32.73
CA ALA A 236 -11.10 -20.14 -33.27
C ALA A 236 -11.89 -20.72 -34.42
N LYS A 237 -11.26 -20.93 -35.57
CA LYS A 237 -11.88 -21.58 -36.73
C LYS A 237 -11.59 -23.06 -36.77
N THR A 238 -10.52 -23.49 -36.12
CA THR A 238 -10.08 -24.88 -36.04
C THR A 238 -9.83 -25.30 -34.61
N VAL A 239 -9.74 -26.61 -34.35
CA VAL A 239 -9.41 -27.13 -33.01
C VAL A 239 -8.01 -26.68 -32.58
N ASP A 240 -7.06 -26.65 -33.53
CA ASP A 240 -5.69 -26.21 -33.26
C ASP A 240 -5.62 -24.72 -32.88
N ASP A 241 -6.44 -23.87 -33.52
CA ASP A 241 -6.57 -22.46 -33.12
C ASP A 241 -7.16 -22.32 -31.73
N ALA A 242 -8.18 -23.14 -31.39
CA ALA A 242 -8.78 -23.16 -30.09
C ALA A 242 -7.76 -23.56 -29.00
N LEU A 243 -6.95 -24.58 -29.24
CA LEU A 243 -5.89 -25.00 -28.32
C LEU A 243 -4.87 -23.89 -28.08
N LYS A 244 -4.40 -23.20 -29.12
CA LYS A 244 -3.47 -22.08 -29.02
C LYS A 244 -4.06 -20.92 -28.21
N LEU A 245 -5.35 -20.62 -28.39
CA LEU A 245 -6.02 -19.56 -27.63
C LEU A 245 -6.16 -19.95 -26.17
N ILE A 246 -6.47 -21.22 -25.86
CA ILE A 246 -6.53 -21.71 -24.47
C ILE A 246 -5.16 -21.63 -23.80
N GLU A 247 -4.09 -22.01 -24.51
CA GLU A 247 -2.70 -21.86 -24.00
C GLU A 247 -2.32 -20.41 -23.72
N GLN A 248 -2.92 -19.46 -24.46
CA GLN A 248 -2.76 -18.01 -24.23
C GLN A 248 -3.65 -17.46 -23.08
N GLY A 249 -4.48 -18.32 -22.47
CA GLY A 249 -5.34 -17.96 -21.36
C GLY A 249 -6.74 -17.50 -21.71
N PHE A 250 -7.20 -17.77 -22.95
CA PHE A 250 -8.60 -17.57 -23.32
C PHE A 250 -9.49 -18.67 -22.76
N GLU A 251 -10.67 -18.31 -22.27
CA GLU A 251 -11.70 -19.27 -21.89
C GLU A 251 -12.60 -19.61 -23.08
N TYR A 252 -12.91 -20.90 -23.25
CA TYR A 252 -13.77 -21.36 -24.32
C TYR A 252 -15.24 -21.04 -24.00
N VAL A 253 -15.86 -20.22 -24.85
CA VAL A 253 -17.30 -19.91 -24.78
C VAL A 253 -18.00 -20.57 -25.96
N LYS A 254 -18.95 -21.46 -25.68
CA LYS A 254 -19.70 -22.13 -26.73
C LYS A 254 -20.55 -21.13 -27.51
N LYS A 255 -20.43 -21.12 -28.83
CA LYS A 255 -21.32 -20.36 -29.70
C LYS A 255 -22.75 -20.89 -29.54
N LEU A 256 -23.67 -20.03 -29.11
CA LEU A 256 -25.09 -20.30 -29.24
C LEU A 256 -25.40 -20.26 -30.74
N MET A 257 -25.76 -21.42 -31.29
CA MET A 257 -26.35 -21.46 -32.64
C MET A 257 -27.75 -20.86 -32.54
N GLU A 258 -27.99 -19.81 -33.30
CA GLU A 258 -29.32 -19.35 -33.65
C GLU A 258 -29.99 -20.37 -34.59
#